data_d73d938adce04dc6d7d396d2724744b9
#
_entry.id   d73d938adce04dc6d7d396d2724744b9
#
_cell.length_a   1.000
_cell.length_b   1.000
_cell.length_c   1.000
_cell.angle_alpha   90.00
_cell.angle_beta   90.00
_cell.angle_gamma   90.00
#
_symmetry.space_group_name_H-M   'P 1'
#
loop_
_entity.id
_entity.type
_entity.pdbx_description
1 polymer ?
#
loop_
_entity_poly.entity_id
_entity_poly.type
_entity_poly.pdbx_seq_one_letter_code
_entity_poly.pdbx_strand_id
1 'polypeptide(L)'
;MRQIKHPAIEQVELTDIMYALSDPARMEIVGRLAQAGRQMTCGELDLNRPKSSMSHHFKILRAAGLVETVIDGKEHLNSLRLAEIEQKFPGVLSAVLKTIKLP
;
A
#
# COMPACT_ATOMS: atom_id res chain seq x y z
N MET A 1 16.73 6.57 14.40
CA MET A 1 16.16 5.38 13.77
C MET A 1 16.12 5.58 12.25
N ARG A 2 16.51 4.54 11.50
CA ARG A 2 16.58 4.62 10.06
C ARG A 2 15.19 4.45 9.45
N GLN A 3 14.80 5.39 8.59
CA GLN A 3 13.53 5.28 7.88
C GLN A 3 13.65 4.31 6.70
N ILE A 4 12.50 3.80 6.27
CA ILE A 4 12.42 2.89 5.12
C ILE A 4 12.54 3.70 3.84
N LYS A 5 13.33 3.21 2.88
CA LYS A 5 13.45 3.85 1.57
C LYS A 5 12.30 3.44 0.67
N HIS A 6 11.81 4.40 -0.09
CA HIS A 6 10.72 4.18 -1.06
C HIS A 6 11.16 4.65 -2.44
N PRO A 7 10.67 4.03 -3.52
CA PRO A 7 10.97 4.52 -4.85
C PRO A 7 10.36 5.91 -5.07
N ALA A 8 11.11 6.78 -5.75
CA ALA A 8 10.56 8.04 -6.21
C ALA A 8 9.47 7.75 -7.25
N ILE A 9 8.47 8.62 -7.36
CA ILE A 9 7.35 8.38 -8.28
C ILE A 9 7.82 8.19 -9.72
N GLU A 10 8.92 8.85 -10.12
CA GLU A 10 9.49 8.73 -11.45
C GLU A 10 9.97 7.30 -11.74
N GLN A 11 10.30 6.55 -10.69
CA GLN A 11 10.81 5.17 -10.80
C GLN A 11 9.71 4.12 -10.70
N VAL A 12 8.48 4.54 -10.38
CA VAL A 12 7.36 3.61 -10.21
C VAL A 12 6.86 3.15 -11.59
N GLU A 13 6.77 1.82 -11.75
CA GLU A 13 6.32 1.20 -13.01
C GLU A 13 4.90 0.67 -12.86
N LEU A 14 4.11 0.84 -13.91
CA LEU A 14 2.73 0.34 -13.91
C LEU A 14 2.67 -1.17 -13.70
N THR A 15 3.59 -1.91 -14.29
CA THR A 15 3.62 -3.37 -14.15
C THR A 15 3.86 -3.80 -12.72
N ASP A 16 4.68 -3.06 -11.96
CA ASP A 16 4.91 -3.36 -10.56
C ASP A 16 3.66 -3.10 -9.73
N ILE A 17 2.92 -2.04 -10.06
CA ILE A 17 1.64 -1.75 -9.42
C ILE A 17 0.65 -2.89 -9.68
N MET A 18 0.55 -3.34 -10.92
CA MET A 18 -0.35 -4.44 -11.29
C MET A 18 0.02 -5.72 -10.54
N TYR A 19 1.31 -6.03 -10.46
CA TYR A 19 1.78 -7.19 -9.71
C TYR A 19 1.39 -7.08 -8.22
N ALA A 20 1.65 -5.93 -7.62
CA ALA A 20 1.34 -5.73 -6.20
C ALA A 20 -0.16 -5.88 -5.92
N LEU A 21 -1.01 -5.48 -6.87
CA LEU A 21 -2.46 -5.59 -6.72
C LEU A 21 -3.01 -6.97 -7.11
N SER A 22 -2.16 -7.89 -7.55
CA SER A 22 -2.61 -9.21 -8.02
C SER A 22 -2.82 -10.22 -6.89
N ASP A 23 -2.87 -9.78 -5.65
CA ASP A 23 -3.09 -10.63 -4.49
C ASP A 23 -4.25 -10.09 -3.65
N PRO A 24 -5.20 -10.95 -3.21
CA PRO A 24 -6.37 -10.48 -2.44
C PRO A 24 -6.01 -9.75 -1.15
N ALA A 25 -4.99 -10.22 -0.41
CA ALA A 25 -4.59 -9.56 0.83
C ALA A 25 -4.05 -8.17 0.55
N ARG A 26 -3.24 -8.02 -0.49
CA ARG A 26 -2.68 -6.72 -0.85
C ARG A 26 -3.76 -5.76 -1.35
N MET A 27 -4.71 -6.25 -2.12
CA MET A 27 -5.87 -5.44 -2.52
C MET A 27 -6.66 -4.96 -1.31
N GLU A 28 -6.85 -5.83 -0.32
CA GLU A 28 -7.57 -5.44 0.90
C GLU A 28 -6.81 -4.36 1.67
N ILE A 29 -5.49 -4.48 1.81
CA ILE A 29 -4.67 -3.46 2.47
C ILE A 29 -4.86 -2.09 1.77
N VAL A 30 -4.72 -2.08 0.46
CA VAL A 30 -4.86 -0.86 -0.34
C VAL A 30 -6.27 -0.27 -0.19
N GLY A 31 -7.29 -1.11 -0.24
CA GLY A 31 -8.67 -0.68 -0.07
C GLY A 31 -8.93 -0.08 1.31
N ARG A 32 -8.41 -0.69 2.36
CA ARG A 32 -8.57 -0.19 3.72
C ARG A 32 -7.87 1.16 3.91
N LEU A 33 -6.67 1.31 3.37
CA LEU A 33 -5.95 2.59 3.43
C LEU A 33 -6.70 3.68 2.69
N ALA A 34 -7.24 3.37 1.50
CA ALA A 34 -8.02 4.33 0.73
C ALA A 34 -9.29 4.74 1.47
N GLN A 35 -9.99 3.78 2.05
CA GLN A 35 -11.23 4.04 2.79
C GLN A 35 -10.98 4.89 4.03
N ALA A 36 -9.91 4.62 4.75
CA ALA A 36 -9.56 5.35 5.95
C ALA A 36 -9.14 6.80 5.65
N GLY A 37 -8.46 7.01 4.52
CA GLY A 37 -7.96 8.34 4.15
C GLY A 37 -6.92 8.88 5.11
N ARG A 38 -6.24 8.02 5.85
CA ARG A 38 -5.22 8.39 6.85
C ARG A 38 -4.18 7.29 6.96
N GLN A 39 -3.10 7.60 7.69
CA GLN A 39 -2.12 6.59 8.05
C GLN A 39 -2.75 5.53 8.96
N MET A 40 -2.35 4.29 8.78
CA MET A 40 -2.78 3.17 9.62
C MET A 40 -1.57 2.36 10.06
N THR A 41 -1.62 1.87 11.30
CA THR A 41 -0.57 0.96 11.79
C THR A 41 -0.73 -0.42 11.16
N CYS A 42 0.33 -1.22 11.22
CA CYS A 42 0.25 -2.61 10.76
C CYS A 42 -0.79 -3.40 11.56
N GLY A 43 -0.94 -3.08 12.85
CA GLY A 43 -1.95 -3.74 13.69
C GLY A 43 -3.38 -3.42 13.24
N GLU A 44 -3.64 -2.17 12.86
CA GLU A 44 -4.94 -1.78 12.34
C GLU A 44 -5.26 -2.47 11.00
N LEU A 45 -4.23 -2.83 10.24
CA LEU A 45 -4.36 -3.49 8.95
C LEU A 45 -4.25 -5.01 9.04
N ASP A 46 -4.31 -5.56 10.27
CA ASP A 46 -4.25 -7.00 10.48
C ASP A 46 -5.44 -7.68 9.82
N LEU A 47 -5.15 -8.65 8.95
CA LEU A 47 -6.15 -9.40 8.20
C LEU A 47 -6.28 -10.84 8.73
N ASN A 48 -5.92 -11.08 10.00
CA ASN A 48 -5.91 -12.41 10.60
C ASN A 48 -4.98 -13.37 9.86
N ARG A 49 -3.86 -12.86 9.37
CA ARG A 49 -2.84 -13.63 8.66
C ARG A 49 -1.55 -13.63 9.45
N PRO A 50 -0.66 -14.62 9.26
CA PRO A 50 0.63 -14.64 9.94
C PRO A 50 1.43 -13.36 9.67
N LYS A 51 2.16 -12.90 10.69
CA LYS A 51 2.98 -11.69 10.58
C LYS A 51 4.00 -11.76 9.45
N SER A 52 4.57 -12.94 9.20
CA SER A 52 5.53 -13.12 8.11
C SER A 52 4.88 -12.85 6.75
N SER A 53 3.65 -13.33 6.55
CA SER A 53 2.90 -13.07 5.32
C SER A 53 2.58 -11.58 5.17
N MET A 54 2.14 -10.95 6.26
CA MET A 54 1.81 -9.53 6.24
C MET A 54 3.04 -8.68 5.95
N SER A 55 4.18 -8.99 6.56
CA SER A 55 5.43 -8.28 6.29
C SER A 55 5.82 -8.37 4.82
N HIS A 56 5.63 -9.53 4.22
CA HIS A 56 5.91 -9.75 2.81
C HIS A 56 4.99 -8.90 1.92
N HIS A 57 3.70 -8.85 2.25
CA HIS A 57 2.74 -8.03 1.51
C HIS A 57 3.08 -6.54 1.57
N PHE A 58 3.42 -6.03 2.77
CA PHE A 58 3.81 -4.64 2.91
C PHE A 58 5.09 -4.33 2.13
N LYS A 59 6.05 -5.25 2.13
CA LYS A 59 7.30 -5.07 1.38
C LYS A 59 7.03 -4.93 -0.12
N ILE A 60 6.17 -5.78 -0.67
CA ILE A 60 5.79 -5.70 -2.09
C ILE A 60 5.08 -4.39 -2.39
N LEU A 61 4.15 -3.98 -1.54
CA LEU A 61 3.40 -2.74 -1.74
C LEU A 61 4.32 -1.52 -1.71
N ARG A 62 5.29 -1.50 -0.79
CA ARG A 62 6.27 -0.40 -0.72
C ARG A 62 7.17 -0.37 -1.96
N ALA A 63 7.67 -1.54 -2.36
CA ALA A 63 8.55 -1.64 -3.52
C ALA A 63 7.88 -1.20 -4.81
N ALA A 64 6.57 -1.45 -4.91
CA ALA A 64 5.78 -1.04 -6.08
C ALA A 64 5.46 0.45 -6.11
N GLY A 65 5.67 1.15 -4.99
CA GLY A 65 5.35 2.58 -4.90
C GLY A 65 3.91 2.87 -4.49
N LEU A 66 3.16 1.86 -4.07
CA LEU A 66 1.75 2.04 -3.66
C LEU A 66 1.62 2.53 -2.23
N VAL A 67 2.49 2.07 -1.34
CA VAL A 67 2.39 2.34 0.08
C VAL A 67 3.68 2.99 0.57
N GLU A 68 3.53 4.01 1.40
CA GLU A 68 4.63 4.62 2.13
C GLU A 68 4.52 4.21 3.60
N THR A 69 5.64 3.80 4.18
CA THR A 69 5.69 3.43 5.60
C THR A 69 6.68 4.32 6.32
N VAL A 70 6.22 4.97 7.38
CA VAL A 70 7.06 5.81 8.23
C VAL A 70 7.19 5.10 9.58
N ILE A 71 8.40 5.04 10.10
CA ILE A 71 8.66 4.46 11.41
C ILE A 71 8.50 5.55 12.46
N ASP A 72 7.60 5.34 13.41
CA ASP A 72 7.34 6.25 14.52
C ASP A 72 7.43 5.45 15.82
N GLY A 73 8.59 5.54 16.47
CA GLY A 73 8.85 4.71 17.65
C GLY A 73 8.83 3.24 17.31
N LYS A 74 7.92 2.50 17.93
CA LYS A 74 7.76 1.07 17.70
C LYS A 74 6.74 0.75 16.60
N GLU A 75 6.10 1.78 16.05
CA GLU A 75 5.02 1.58 15.09
C GLU A 75 5.46 1.88 13.68
N HIS A 76 4.91 1.14 12.74
CA HIS A 76 5.01 1.42 11.32
C HIS A 76 3.68 2.03 10.89
N LEU A 77 3.74 3.27 10.40
CA LEU A 77 2.56 4.00 9.93
C LEU A 77 2.53 3.95 8.41
N ASN A 78 1.49 3.34 7.88
CA ASN A 78 1.35 3.08 6.45
C ASN A 78 0.32 4.01 5.84
N SER A 79 0.62 4.55 4.67
CA SER A 79 -0.30 5.39 3.91
C SER A 79 -0.25 5.03 2.44
N LEU A 80 -1.38 5.25 1.75
CA LEU A 80 -1.47 5.01 0.31
C LEU A 80 -0.96 6.22 -0.45
N ARG A 81 -0.08 6.00 -1.42
CA ARG A 81 0.47 7.09 -2.24
C ARG A 81 -0.48 7.41 -3.40
N LEU A 82 -1.75 7.60 -3.10
CA LEU A 82 -2.82 7.74 -4.09
C LEU A 82 -2.60 8.93 -5.01
N ALA A 83 -2.29 10.10 -4.46
CA ALA A 83 -2.15 11.32 -5.25
C ALA A 83 -1.04 11.21 -6.28
N GLU A 84 0.12 10.68 -5.87
CA GLU A 84 1.26 10.51 -6.76
C GLU A 84 0.96 9.48 -7.87
N ILE A 85 0.33 8.36 -7.49
CA ILE A 85 -0.02 7.30 -8.44
C ILE A 85 -1.06 7.81 -9.46
N GLU A 86 -2.08 8.53 -8.97
CA GLU A 86 -3.10 9.09 -9.86
C GLU A 86 -2.52 10.13 -10.82
N GLN A 87 -1.54 10.90 -10.37
CA GLN A 87 -0.90 11.89 -11.23
C GLN A 87 -0.10 11.22 -12.36
N LYS A 88 0.62 10.14 -12.05
CA LYS A 88 1.43 9.44 -13.04
C LYS A 88 0.60 8.52 -13.94
N PHE A 89 -0.39 7.84 -13.36
CA PHE A 89 -1.24 6.87 -14.07
C PHE A 89 -2.70 7.24 -13.85
N PRO A 90 -3.19 8.29 -14.54
CA PRO A 90 -4.55 8.81 -14.27
C PRO A 90 -5.63 7.75 -14.44
N GLY A 91 -6.47 7.63 -13.43
CA GLY A 91 -7.63 6.75 -13.43
C GLY A 91 -7.37 5.29 -13.10
N VAL A 92 -6.12 4.84 -13.11
CA VAL A 92 -5.80 3.42 -12.92
C VAL A 92 -6.15 2.96 -11.52
N LEU A 93 -5.57 3.60 -10.51
CA LEU A 93 -5.79 3.17 -9.13
C LEU A 93 -7.21 3.47 -8.68
N SER A 94 -7.77 4.62 -9.04
CA SER A 94 -9.14 4.94 -8.66
C SER A 94 -10.14 3.95 -9.25
N ALA A 95 -9.92 3.46 -10.48
CA ALA A 95 -10.77 2.44 -11.08
C ALA A 95 -10.71 1.13 -10.29
N VAL A 96 -9.50 0.73 -9.88
CA VAL A 96 -9.32 -0.47 -9.06
C VAL A 96 -10.03 -0.32 -7.71
N LEU A 97 -9.84 0.82 -7.05
CA LEU A 97 -10.44 1.08 -5.74
C LEU A 97 -11.96 0.99 -5.77
N LYS A 98 -12.59 1.39 -6.86
CA LYS A 98 -14.06 1.31 -7.01
C LYS A 98 -14.56 -0.12 -7.08
N THR A 99 -13.69 -1.07 -7.43
CA THR A 99 -14.08 -2.49 -7.54
C THR A 99 -13.77 -3.29 -6.29
N ILE A 100 -12.98 -2.75 -5.37
CA ILE A 100 -12.62 -3.47 -4.14
C ILE A 100 -13.80 -3.48 -3.19
N LYS A 101 -14.22 -4.68 -2.79
CA LYS A 101 -15.27 -4.87 -1.79
C LYS A 101 -14.59 -5.32 -0.50
N LEU A 102 -14.71 -4.49 0.54
CA LEU A 102 -14.16 -4.81 1.85
C LEU A 102 -15.19 -5.59 2.66
N PRO A 103 -14.72 -6.57 3.49
CA PRO A 103 -15.63 -7.33 4.35
C PRO A 103 -16.23 -6.45 5.46
#